data_39514cb880ebf3e55fb68fab613d3c6a
#
_entry.id   39514cb880ebf3e55fb68fab613d3c6a
#
_cell.length_a   1.000
_cell.length_b   1.000
_cell.length_c   1.000
_cell.angle_alpha   90.00
_cell.angle_beta   90.00
_cell.angle_gamma   90.00
#
_symmetry.space_group_name_H-M   'P 1'
#
loop_
_entity.id
_entity.type
_entity.pdbx_description
1 polymer ?
#
loop_
_entity_poly.entity_id
_entity_poly.type
_entity_poly.pdbx_seq_one_letter_code
_entity_poly.pdbx_strand_id
1 'polypeptide(L)'
;MVNFREAVFNDYKQIAALHVKSWQQNYRKDFSDHFLDNEAFQDRLVVWENRLKNPLPNQYVIVAEMEGVIVGFSCAFFDENSTYGTLLDNLHVVSEAKGMGVGTKLIRFIAKQSLAYNNESGIYLWVLENNRSAIEFYKHLDGKHTETVTGQDIGDRKVQKCRIVWNSAANF
;
A
#
# COMPACT_ATOMS: atom_id res chain seq x y z
N MET A 1 15.67 0.35 16.33
CA MET A 1 16.04 -0.16 14.96
C MET A 1 14.78 -0.65 14.29
N VAL A 2 14.58 -0.39 12.97
CA VAL A 2 13.41 -0.90 12.23
C VAL A 2 13.71 -2.30 11.72
N ASN A 3 12.89 -3.27 12.08
CA ASN A 3 12.92 -4.64 11.57
C ASN A 3 11.88 -4.79 10.45
N PHE A 4 12.20 -5.56 9.40
CA PHE A 4 11.30 -5.86 8.29
C PHE A 4 11.06 -7.36 8.25
N ARG A 5 9.80 -7.76 8.26
CA ARG A 5 9.40 -9.16 8.21
C ARG A 5 8.10 -9.35 7.45
N GLU A 6 7.88 -10.55 6.97
CA GLU A 6 6.58 -10.94 6.43
C GLU A 6 5.50 -10.85 7.52
N ALA A 7 4.31 -10.42 7.13
CA ALA A 7 3.18 -10.33 8.04
C ALA A 7 2.67 -11.72 8.42
N VAL A 8 2.25 -11.86 9.67
CA VAL A 8 1.58 -13.07 10.18
C VAL A 8 0.12 -12.74 10.54
N PHE A 9 -0.71 -13.77 10.73
CA PHE A 9 -2.13 -13.56 11.01
C PHE A 9 -2.39 -12.56 12.15
N ASN A 10 -1.64 -12.66 13.25
CA ASN A 10 -1.84 -11.80 14.42
C ASN A 10 -1.56 -10.30 14.18
N ASP A 11 -0.96 -9.92 13.04
CA ASP A 11 -0.68 -8.53 12.69
C ASP A 11 -1.92 -7.77 12.19
N TYR A 12 -3.01 -8.46 11.82
CA TYR A 12 -4.15 -7.84 11.13
C TYR A 12 -4.74 -6.64 11.88
N LYS A 13 -4.79 -6.67 13.21
CA LYS A 13 -5.32 -5.55 14.02
C LYS A 13 -4.42 -4.32 13.95
N GLN A 14 -3.11 -4.50 14.08
CA GLN A 14 -2.16 -3.39 14.00
C GLN A 14 -2.12 -2.81 12.58
N ILE A 15 -2.15 -3.66 11.55
CA ILE A 15 -2.19 -3.23 10.15
C ILE A 15 -3.48 -2.44 9.87
N ALA A 16 -4.66 -2.94 10.30
CA ALA A 16 -5.93 -2.24 10.14
C ALA A 16 -5.91 -0.86 10.81
N ALA A 17 -5.43 -0.79 12.05
CA ALA A 17 -5.35 0.46 12.80
C ALA A 17 -4.41 1.49 12.12
N LEU A 18 -3.23 1.05 11.66
CA LEU A 18 -2.30 1.91 10.93
C LEU A 18 -2.91 2.39 9.60
N HIS A 19 -3.58 1.49 8.87
CA HIS A 19 -4.22 1.79 7.60
C HIS A 19 -5.28 2.90 7.77
N VAL A 20 -6.16 2.76 8.76
CA VAL A 20 -7.21 3.75 9.03
C VAL A 20 -6.62 5.07 9.52
N LYS A 21 -5.62 5.05 10.41
CA LYS A 21 -4.91 6.27 10.82
C LYS A 21 -4.33 7.01 9.61
N SER A 22 -3.74 6.28 8.68
CA SER A 22 -3.22 6.86 7.43
C SER A 22 -4.34 7.47 6.57
N TRP A 23 -5.49 6.80 6.43
CA TRP A 23 -6.65 7.34 5.71
C TRP A 23 -7.20 8.61 6.35
N GLN A 24 -7.38 8.62 7.66
CA GLN A 24 -7.84 9.79 8.41
C GLN A 24 -6.91 11.00 8.23
N GLN A 25 -5.60 10.77 8.11
CA GLN A 25 -4.61 11.83 7.91
C GLN A 25 -4.57 12.35 6.48
N ASN A 26 -4.80 11.49 5.47
CA ASN A 26 -4.49 11.83 4.07
C ASN A 26 -5.74 11.96 3.18
N TYR A 27 -6.91 11.39 3.56
CA TYR A 27 -8.05 11.22 2.66
C TYR A 27 -9.32 12.00 3.08
N ARG A 28 -9.20 13.01 3.96
CA ARG A 28 -10.32 13.86 4.37
C ARG A 28 -10.97 14.63 3.21
N LYS A 29 -10.25 14.86 2.12
CA LYS A 29 -10.78 15.49 0.91
C LYS A 29 -11.50 14.51 -0.02
N ASP A 30 -11.24 13.23 0.14
CA ASP A 30 -11.70 12.17 -0.76
C ASP A 30 -12.89 11.41 -0.17
N PHE A 31 -12.90 11.16 1.13
CA PHE A 31 -13.95 10.43 1.84
C PHE A 31 -14.63 11.31 2.88
N SER A 32 -15.84 10.92 3.29
CA SER A 32 -16.54 11.64 4.35
C SER A 32 -15.89 11.45 5.71
N ASP A 33 -15.98 12.48 6.58
CA ASP A 33 -15.53 12.35 7.96
C ASP A 33 -16.29 11.24 8.69
N HIS A 34 -17.59 11.08 8.39
CA HIS A 34 -18.40 10.01 8.97
C HIS A 34 -17.81 8.63 8.69
N PHE A 35 -17.48 8.32 7.43
CA PHE A 35 -16.86 7.06 7.03
C PHE A 35 -15.50 6.90 7.72
N LEU A 36 -14.62 7.89 7.60
CA LEU A 36 -13.27 7.82 8.14
C LEU A 36 -13.21 7.63 9.67
N ASP A 37 -14.14 8.25 10.39
CA ASP A 37 -14.11 8.28 11.86
C ASP A 37 -14.96 7.16 12.49
N ASN A 38 -15.98 6.63 11.80
CA ASN A 38 -16.91 5.67 12.39
C ASN A 38 -16.94 4.29 11.71
N GLU A 39 -16.63 4.20 10.40
CA GLU A 39 -16.81 2.96 9.65
C GLU A 39 -15.47 2.34 9.18
N ALA A 40 -14.49 3.17 8.81
CA ALA A 40 -13.25 2.71 8.16
C ALA A 40 -12.48 1.68 9.00
N PHE A 41 -12.51 1.78 10.34
CA PHE A 41 -11.79 0.81 11.18
C PHE A 41 -12.38 -0.59 11.08
N GLN A 42 -13.71 -0.72 11.19
CA GLN A 42 -14.35 -2.03 11.08
C GLN A 42 -14.20 -2.59 9.65
N ASP A 43 -14.31 -1.74 8.65
CA ASP A 43 -14.10 -2.10 7.25
C ASP A 43 -12.68 -2.65 7.02
N ARG A 44 -11.65 -1.95 7.46
CA ARG A 44 -10.25 -2.41 7.29
C ARG A 44 -9.91 -3.61 8.16
N LEU A 45 -10.51 -3.70 9.35
CA LEU A 45 -10.32 -4.87 10.23
C LEU A 45 -10.77 -6.16 9.55
N VAL A 46 -11.97 -6.17 8.95
CA VAL A 46 -12.50 -7.32 8.22
C VAL A 46 -11.63 -7.68 7.01
N VAL A 47 -11.20 -6.67 6.24
CA VAL A 47 -10.32 -6.88 5.07
C VAL A 47 -8.99 -7.51 5.48
N TRP A 48 -8.31 -6.98 6.51
CA TRP A 48 -7.01 -7.47 6.92
C TRP A 48 -7.08 -8.82 7.63
N GLU A 49 -8.12 -9.06 8.43
CA GLU A 49 -8.36 -10.39 9.01
C GLU A 49 -8.49 -11.44 7.91
N ASN A 50 -9.32 -11.18 6.89
CA ASN A 50 -9.50 -12.13 5.79
C ASN A 50 -8.22 -12.32 4.96
N ARG A 51 -7.52 -11.22 4.62
CA ARG A 51 -6.28 -11.28 3.83
C ARG A 51 -5.18 -12.10 4.50
N LEU A 52 -5.04 -12.02 5.83
CA LEU A 52 -4.00 -12.76 6.55
C LEU A 52 -4.44 -14.15 6.99
N LYS A 53 -5.75 -14.41 7.08
CA LYS A 53 -6.29 -15.74 7.35
C LYS A 53 -6.33 -16.63 6.12
N ASN A 54 -6.68 -16.04 4.97
CA ASN A 54 -6.88 -16.72 3.70
C ASN A 54 -6.08 -16.02 2.58
N PRO A 55 -4.74 -15.98 2.64
CA PRO A 55 -3.95 -15.26 1.65
C PRO A 55 -4.11 -15.88 0.26
N LEU A 56 -4.20 -15.01 -0.77
CA LEU A 56 -4.18 -15.45 -2.15
C LEU A 56 -2.77 -15.96 -2.52
N PRO A 57 -2.65 -16.89 -3.48
CA PRO A 57 -1.35 -17.45 -3.89
C PRO A 57 -0.32 -16.42 -4.38
N ASN A 58 -0.81 -15.30 -4.94
CA ASN A 58 0.03 -14.21 -5.45
C ASN A 58 0.10 -13.01 -4.49
N GLN A 59 -0.45 -13.13 -3.27
CA GLN A 59 -0.43 -12.06 -2.27
C GLN A 59 0.87 -12.10 -1.46
N TYR A 60 1.45 -10.93 -1.24
CA TYR A 60 2.59 -10.76 -0.34
C TYR A 60 2.38 -9.54 0.56
N VAL A 61 2.54 -9.74 1.87
CA VAL A 61 2.40 -8.66 2.87
C VAL A 61 3.66 -8.58 3.72
N ILE A 62 4.26 -7.41 3.80
CA ILE A 62 5.45 -7.12 4.61
C ILE A 62 5.16 -5.99 5.58
N VAL A 63 5.68 -6.10 6.80
CA VAL A 63 5.59 -5.09 7.86
C VAL A 63 6.97 -4.57 8.25
N ALA A 64 7.01 -3.30 8.63
CA ALA A 64 8.13 -2.64 9.30
C ALA A 64 7.76 -2.47 10.77
N GLU A 65 8.58 -3.01 11.66
CA GLU A 65 8.31 -3.07 13.10
C GLU A 65 9.42 -2.35 13.88
N MET A 66 9.03 -1.58 14.87
CA MET A 66 9.92 -0.97 15.88
C MET A 66 9.41 -1.33 17.28
N GLU A 67 10.26 -1.99 18.08
CA GLU A 67 9.95 -2.32 19.49
C GLU A 67 8.61 -3.06 19.66
N GLY A 68 8.28 -3.98 18.74
CA GLY A 68 7.04 -4.75 18.75
C GLY A 68 5.81 -4.01 18.19
N VAL A 69 5.98 -2.78 17.68
CA VAL A 69 4.89 -1.98 17.08
C VAL A 69 5.10 -1.88 15.56
N ILE A 70 4.06 -2.15 14.79
CA ILE A 70 4.08 -1.98 13.34
C ILE A 70 4.02 -0.49 13.01
N VAL A 71 5.10 0.03 12.40
CA VAL A 71 5.25 1.44 11.99
C VAL A 71 5.06 1.65 10.49
N GLY A 72 4.96 0.57 9.72
CA GLY A 72 4.68 0.61 8.29
C GLY A 72 4.33 -0.78 7.77
N PHE A 73 3.62 -0.81 6.64
CA PHE A 73 3.34 -2.06 5.94
C PHE A 73 3.17 -1.83 4.44
N SER A 74 3.33 -2.91 3.68
CA SER A 74 3.02 -2.95 2.26
C SER A 74 2.34 -4.26 1.91
N CYS A 75 1.39 -4.21 0.96
CA CYS A 75 0.72 -5.37 0.39
C CYS A 75 0.80 -5.30 -1.13
N ALA A 76 1.14 -6.43 -1.75
CA ALA A 76 1.18 -6.55 -3.21
C ALA A 76 0.52 -7.84 -3.68
N PHE A 77 0.07 -7.82 -4.94
CA PHE A 77 -0.42 -8.98 -5.68
C PHE A 77 0.44 -9.14 -6.92
N PHE A 78 1.20 -10.25 -7.00
CA PHE A 78 2.12 -10.51 -8.09
C PHE A 78 1.34 -10.85 -9.37
N ASP A 79 1.82 -10.35 -10.52
CA ASP A 79 1.23 -10.57 -11.85
C ASP A 79 -0.29 -10.32 -11.92
N GLU A 80 -0.78 -9.35 -11.15
CA GLU A 80 -2.20 -8.98 -11.10
C GLU A 80 -2.70 -8.40 -12.43
N ASN A 81 -1.81 -7.83 -13.23
CA ASN A 81 -2.12 -7.26 -14.52
C ASN A 81 -1.10 -7.70 -15.58
N SER A 82 -1.57 -8.20 -16.72
CA SER A 82 -0.72 -8.71 -17.80
C SER A 82 0.16 -7.64 -18.47
N THR A 83 -0.23 -6.36 -18.38
CA THR A 83 0.52 -5.25 -18.97
C THR A 83 1.48 -4.60 -17.97
N TYR A 84 1.05 -4.46 -16.71
CA TYR A 84 1.78 -3.68 -15.71
C TYR A 84 2.46 -4.55 -14.64
N GLY A 85 2.15 -5.85 -14.59
CA GLY A 85 2.74 -6.81 -13.66
C GLY A 85 2.13 -6.75 -12.27
N THR A 86 2.96 -6.56 -11.26
CA THR A 86 2.61 -6.58 -9.83
C THR A 86 1.83 -5.33 -9.40
N LEU A 87 0.66 -5.52 -8.79
CA LEU A 87 -0.06 -4.46 -8.09
C LEU A 87 0.53 -4.22 -6.71
N LEU A 88 1.06 -3.03 -6.47
CA LEU A 88 1.32 -2.52 -5.12
C LEU A 88 0.02 -1.94 -4.58
N ASP A 89 -0.76 -2.74 -3.86
CA ASP A 89 -2.10 -2.38 -3.38
C ASP A 89 -2.07 -1.42 -2.20
N ASN A 90 -1.13 -1.63 -1.27
CA ASN A 90 -0.97 -0.77 -0.09
C ASN A 90 0.51 -0.47 0.19
N LEU A 91 0.78 0.77 0.59
CA LEU A 91 2.02 1.20 1.21
C LEU A 91 1.72 2.33 2.20
N HIS A 92 1.82 2.04 3.48
CA HIS A 92 1.53 2.99 4.54
C HIS A 92 2.65 3.00 5.58
N VAL A 93 3.02 4.19 6.05
CA VAL A 93 4.03 4.40 7.08
C VAL A 93 3.48 5.46 8.04
N VAL A 94 3.58 5.22 9.34
CA VAL A 94 3.18 6.20 10.36
C VAL A 94 3.98 7.49 10.23
N SER A 95 3.39 8.62 10.61
CA SER A 95 4.03 9.93 10.47
C SER A 95 5.39 10.00 11.16
N GLU A 96 5.51 9.36 12.32
CA GLU A 96 6.68 9.32 13.18
C GLU A 96 7.87 8.56 12.57
N ALA A 97 7.60 7.68 11.59
CA ALA A 97 8.63 6.90 10.87
C ALA A 97 8.86 7.42 9.42
N LYS A 98 8.15 8.47 9.00
CA LYS A 98 8.41 9.13 7.71
C LYS A 98 9.81 9.78 7.72
N GLY A 99 10.45 9.83 6.54
CA GLY A 99 11.83 10.34 6.42
C GLY A 99 12.93 9.37 6.86
N MET A 100 12.58 8.26 7.52
CA MET A 100 13.56 7.23 7.95
C MET A 100 13.84 6.17 6.86
N GLY A 101 13.35 6.37 5.64
CA GLY A 101 13.52 5.43 4.52
C GLY A 101 12.66 4.16 4.61
N VAL A 102 11.70 4.07 5.54
CA VAL A 102 10.85 2.89 5.75
C VAL A 102 10.02 2.58 4.49
N GLY A 103 9.37 3.58 3.89
CA GLY A 103 8.56 3.40 2.68
C GLY A 103 9.39 2.89 1.50
N THR A 104 10.59 3.45 1.28
CA THR A 104 11.52 3.02 0.23
C THR A 104 11.99 1.57 0.45
N LYS A 105 12.25 1.17 1.69
CA LYS A 105 12.63 -0.22 1.99
C LYS A 105 11.45 -1.18 1.77
N LEU A 106 10.24 -0.82 2.18
CA LEU A 106 9.05 -1.65 1.94
C LEU A 106 8.82 -1.91 0.45
N ILE A 107 8.87 -0.87 -0.40
CA ILE A 107 8.69 -1.05 -1.85
C ILE A 107 9.82 -1.86 -2.48
N ARG A 108 11.07 -1.72 -2.00
CA ARG A 108 12.21 -2.55 -2.45
C ARG A 108 12.02 -4.03 -2.09
N PHE A 109 11.47 -4.34 -0.94
CA PHE A 109 11.13 -5.73 -0.59
C PHE A 109 10.06 -6.28 -1.54
N ILE A 110 9.00 -5.51 -1.83
CA ILE A 110 7.98 -5.90 -2.81
C ILE A 110 8.62 -6.13 -4.18
N ALA A 111 9.47 -5.23 -4.66
CA ALA A 111 10.16 -5.35 -5.95
C ALA A 111 11.01 -6.63 -6.03
N LYS A 112 11.77 -6.92 -4.97
CA LYS A 112 12.58 -8.13 -4.87
C LYS A 112 11.72 -9.40 -4.96
N GLN A 113 10.60 -9.45 -4.26
CA GLN A 113 9.70 -10.60 -4.28
C GLN A 113 8.95 -10.71 -5.61
N SER A 114 8.57 -9.58 -6.22
CA SER A 114 7.97 -9.54 -7.55
C SER A 114 8.90 -10.15 -8.60
N LEU A 115 10.19 -9.78 -8.60
CA LEU A 115 11.20 -10.38 -9.50
C LEU A 115 11.46 -11.87 -9.23
N ALA A 116 11.35 -12.31 -7.98
CA ALA A 116 11.46 -13.72 -7.66
C ALA A 116 10.24 -14.53 -8.14
N TYR A 117 9.06 -13.90 -8.20
CA TYR A 117 7.84 -14.49 -8.72
C TYR A 117 7.84 -14.51 -10.27
N ASN A 118 8.17 -13.37 -10.88
CA ASN A 118 8.31 -13.20 -12.32
C ASN A 118 9.42 -12.17 -12.62
N ASN A 119 10.53 -12.61 -13.21
CA ASN A 119 11.73 -11.80 -13.44
C ASN A 119 11.54 -10.66 -14.46
N GLU A 120 10.45 -10.67 -15.23
CA GLU A 120 10.09 -9.61 -16.18
C GLU A 120 9.01 -8.66 -15.63
N SER A 121 8.54 -8.86 -14.38
CA SER A 121 7.44 -8.10 -13.82
C SER A 121 7.78 -6.60 -13.69
N GLY A 122 6.84 -5.76 -14.11
CA GLY A 122 6.74 -4.37 -13.70
C GLY A 122 6.04 -4.24 -12.34
N ILE A 123 5.92 -3.01 -11.86
CA ILE A 123 5.10 -2.66 -10.69
C ILE A 123 4.19 -1.52 -11.07
N TYR A 124 2.95 -1.57 -10.61
CA TYR A 124 2.04 -0.43 -10.70
C TYR A 124 1.24 -0.28 -9.42
N LEU A 125 0.69 0.91 -9.22
CA LEU A 125 -0.19 1.22 -8.11
C LEU A 125 -1.25 2.24 -8.52
N TRP A 126 -2.27 2.35 -7.67
CA TRP A 126 -3.23 3.43 -7.71
C TRP A 126 -3.05 4.34 -6.49
N VAL A 127 -2.96 5.64 -6.72
CA VAL A 127 -2.88 6.66 -5.67
C VAL A 127 -3.97 7.69 -5.87
N LEU A 128 -4.64 8.11 -4.80
CA LEU A 128 -5.66 9.17 -4.88
C LEU A 128 -5.01 10.47 -5.36
N GLU A 129 -5.66 11.17 -6.31
CA GLU A 129 -5.14 12.38 -6.92
C GLU A 129 -4.84 13.48 -5.90
N ASN A 130 -5.60 13.55 -4.82
CA ASN A 130 -5.40 14.50 -3.73
C ASN A 130 -4.25 14.14 -2.78
N ASN A 131 -3.74 12.90 -2.83
CA ASN A 131 -2.60 12.48 -2.02
C ASN A 131 -1.26 12.91 -2.65
N ARG A 132 -1.04 14.24 -2.70
CA ARG A 132 0.12 14.85 -3.34
C ARG A 132 1.45 14.35 -2.75
N SER A 133 1.51 14.11 -1.44
CA SER A 133 2.74 13.62 -0.80
C SER A 133 3.13 12.22 -1.28
N ALA A 134 2.16 11.32 -1.46
CA ALA A 134 2.44 10.00 -2.01
C ALA A 134 2.84 10.06 -3.49
N ILE A 135 2.15 10.90 -4.30
CA ILE A 135 2.50 11.09 -5.71
C ILE A 135 3.95 11.58 -5.85
N GLU A 136 4.36 12.58 -5.06
CA GLU A 136 5.74 13.07 -5.07
C GLU A 136 6.74 12.01 -4.59
N PHE A 137 6.40 11.22 -3.57
CA PHE A 137 7.22 10.10 -3.12
C PHE A 137 7.45 9.08 -4.25
N TYR A 138 6.40 8.70 -4.98
CA TYR A 138 6.54 7.75 -6.10
C TYR A 138 7.31 8.33 -7.28
N LYS A 139 7.15 9.62 -7.57
CA LYS A 139 7.96 10.32 -8.59
C LYS A 139 9.46 10.33 -8.24
N HIS A 140 9.81 10.54 -6.98
CA HIS A 140 11.22 10.47 -6.52
C HIS A 140 11.82 9.06 -6.65
N LEU A 141 10.98 8.05 -6.81
CA LEU A 141 11.38 6.67 -7.12
C LEU A 141 11.25 6.36 -8.63
N ASP A 142 11.21 7.37 -9.49
CA ASP A 142 11.08 7.27 -10.94
C ASP A 142 9.77 6.64 -11.44
N GLY A 143 8.73 6.64 -10.60
CA GLY A 143 7.38 6.21 -10.95
C GLY A 143 6.73 7.15 -11.99
N LYS A 144 6.18 6.59 -13.06
CA LYS A 144 5.57 7.34 -14.15
C LYS A 144 4.05 7.33 -14.02
N HIS A 145 3.44 8.51 -13.99
CA HIS A 145 1.99 8.67 -14.11
C HIS A 145 1.55 8.31 -15.53
N THR A 146 0.61 7.39 -15.68
CA THR A 146 0.13 6.92 -16.99
C THR A 146 -1.31 7.30 -17.28
N GLU A 147 -2.18 7.35 -16.28
CA GLU A 147 -3.57 7.74 -16.44
C GLU A 147 -4.21 8.16 -15.12
N THR A 148 -5.33 8.86 -15.20
CA THR A 148 -6.22 9.18 -14.08
C THR A 148 -7.62 8.68 -14.40
N VAL A 149 -8.22 7.94 -13.47
CA VAL A 149 -9.58 7.38 -13.62
C VAL A 149 -10.44 7.73 -12.41
N THR A 150 -11.76 7.74 -12.63
CA THR A 150 -12.72 7.82 -11.53
C THR A 150 -13.04 6.42 -11.02
N GLY A 151 -12.88 6.17 -9.71
CA GLY A 151 -13.21 4.91 -9.03
C GLY A 151 -14.15 5.12 -7.87
N GLN A 152 -14.79 4.02 -7.44
CA GLN A 152 -15.63 3.93 -6.23
C GLN A 152 -15.42 2.58 -5.53
N ASP A 153 -14.27 2.01 -5.69
CA ASP A 153 -13.88 0.70 -5.18
C ASP A 153 -13.41 0.73 -3.73
N ILE A 154 -13.13 1.92 -3.19
CA ILE A 154 -12.76 2.13 -1.79
C ILE A 154 -13.51 3.35 -1.22
N GLY A 155 -13.78 3.33 0.08
CA GLY A 155 -14.45 4.42 0.77
C GLY A 155 -15.92 4.59 0.39
N ASP A 156 -16.47 5.75 0.68
CA ASP A 156 -17.91 6.07 0.55
C ASP A 156 -18.22 7.06 -0.59
N ARG A 157 -17.23 7.45 -1.40
CA ARG A 157 -17.37 8.43 -2.48
C ARG A 157 -16.61 8.02 -3.73
N LYS A 158 -17.05 8.57 -4.86
CA LYS A 158 -16.26 8.53 -6.10
C LYS A 158 -15.01 9.39 -5.95
N VAL A 159 -13.87 8.86 -6.33
CA VAL A 159 -12.56 9.51 -6.21
C VAL A 159 -11.79 9.45 -7.53
N GLN A 160 -10.92 10.43 -7.74
CA GLN A 160 -9.94 10.37 -8.82
C GLN A 160 -8.70 9.64 -8.32
N LYS A 161 -8.25 8.64 -9.08
CA LYS A 161 -7.04 7.89 -8.79
C LYS A 161 -6.09 7.84 -9.98
N CYS A 162 -4.81 8.09 -9.71
CA CYS A 162 -3.72 8.10 -10.67
C CYS A 162 -3.04 6.74 -10.68
N ARG A 163 -2.77 6.19 -11.86
CA ARG A 163 -1.90 5.03 -12.00
C ARG A 163 -0.45 5.48 -12.10
N ILE A 164 0.38 4.94 -11.23
CA ILE A 164 1.84 5.10 -11.28
C ILE A 164 2.45 3.75 -11.66
N VAL A 165 3.41 3.77 -12.58
CA VAL A 165 3.99 2.56 -13.19
C VAL A 165 5.52 2.62 -13.18
N TRP A 166 6.14 1.50 -12.88
CA TRP A 166 7.55 1.16 -13.16
C TRP A 166 7.58 -0.04 -14.10
N ASN A 167 8.16 0.13 -15.29
CA ASN A 167 8.17 -0.91 -16.32
C ASN A 167 8.96 -2.17 -15.92
N SER A 168 9.84 -2.05 -14.93
CA SER A 168 10.58 -3.18 -14.36
C SER A 168 10.74 -3.00 -12.86
N ALA A 169 10.49 -4.06 -12.10
CA ALA A 169 10.75 -4.11 -10.67
C ALA A 169 12.27 -4.06 -10.34
N ALA A 170 13.13 -4.29 -11.32
CA ALA A 170 14.59 -4.15 -11.15
C ALA A 170 15.07 -2.70 -11.00
N ASN A 171 14.19 -1.72 -11.19
CA ASN A 171 14.54 -0.30 -11.04
C ASN A 171 14.58 0.20 -9.58
N PHE A 172 14.31 -0.67 -8.60
CA PHE A 172 14.27 -0.32 -7.17
C PHE A 172 15.56 -0.63 -6.40
#